data_89fe696d3c63c6325c929a0a71cde800
#
_entry.id   89fe696d3c63c6325c929a0a71cde800
#
_cell.length_a   1.000
_cell.length_b   1.000
_cell.length_c   1.000
_cell.angle_alpha   90.00
_cell.angle_beta   90.00
_cell.angle_gamma   90.00
#
_symmetry.space_group_name_H-M   'P 1'
#
loop_
_entity.id
_entity.type
_entity.pdbx_description
1 polymer ?
#
loop_
_entity_poly.entity_id
_entity_poly.type
_entity_poly.pdbx_seq_one_letter_code
_entity_poly.pdbx_strand_id
1 'polypeptide(L)'
;AADEFWTEKQMKSAWGMQYAENYRKLKNALESTAGQVLFYGNNLAMTPFFNLSNGYTRDAKEVLGTEEYPYLKIVECPGDVNAENEIQTVILEVKSENKGTTGIETLDVEIQKTDSVGYVLKIRVGDKVMSGEEFRNKYHLASGCFTLQPYNGKLRVTTRGTGHGIGMSQYTANEMAKKKQGYRKILKYFFEGTDIKEVTEIIKNV
;
A
#
# COMPACT_ATOMS: atom_id res chain seq x y z
N ALA A 1 6.47 4.86 0.74
CA ALA A 1 7.75 4.15 0.75
C ALA A 1 8.72 5.02 -0.04
N ALA A 2 9.88 5.36 0.53
CA ALA A 2 10.95 5.94 -0.24
C ALA A 2 11.36 4.88 -1.27
N ASP A 3 11.46 5.27 -2.54
CA ASP A 3 11.99 4.41 -3.58
C ASP A 3 13.46 4.15 -3.26
N GLU A 4 13.74 3.01 -2.65
CA GLU A 4 15.10 2.60 -2.35
C GLU A 4 15.74 2.03 -3.61
N PHE A 5 16.76 2.71 -4.10
CA PHE A 5 17.61 2.18 -5.16
C PHE A 5 18.54 1.10 -4.58
N TRP A 6 18.37 -0.12 -5.04
CA TRP A 6 19.26 -1.20 -4.65
C TRP A 6 20.55 -1.15 -5.47
N THR A 7 21.66 -1.11 -4.77
CA THR A 7 22.98 -1.31 -5.39
C THR A 7 23.15 -2.76 -5.85
N GLU A 8 24.05 -3.00 -6.78
CA GLU A 8 24.39 -4.36 -7.20
C GLU A 8 24.78 -5.26 -6.02
N LYS A 9 25.49 -4.72 -5.03
CA LYS A 9 25.87 -5.43 -3.81
C LYS A 9 24.65 -5.86 -2.99
N GLN A 10 23.65 -4.98 -2.84
CA GLN A 10 22.40 -5.30 -2.15
C GLN A 10 21.59 -6.36 -2.90
N MET A 11 21.48 -6.25 -4.23
CA MET A 11 20.83 -7.26 -5.06
C MET A 11 21.50 -8.62 -4.95
N LYS A 12 22.85 -8.68 -5.02
CA LYS A 12 23.60 -9.92 -4.83
C LYS A 12 23.39 -10.53 -3.45
N SER A 13 23.39 -9.70 -2.42
CA SER A 13 23.15 -10.16 -1.04
C SER A 13 21.73 -10.73 -0.86
N ALA A 14 20.71 -10.05 -1.41
CA ALA A 14 19.32 -10.44 -1.26
C ALA A 14 18.95 -11.68 -2.10
N TRP A 15 19.48 -11.79 -3.31
CA TRP A 15 19.11 -12.86 -4.25
C TRP A 15 20.07 -14.04 -4.25
N GLY A 16 21.26 -13.92 -3.66
CA GLY A 16 22.24 -15.00 -3.56
C GLY A 16 22.53 -15.68 -4.91
N MET A 17 22.39 -17.00 -4.96
CA MET A 17 22.59 -17.78 -6.18
C MET A 17 21.62 -17.44 -7.33
N GLN A 18 20.46 -16.85 -7.02
CA GLN A 18 19.47 -16.45 -8.02
C GLN A 18 19.75 -15.07 -8.62
N TYR A 19 20.82 -14.38 -8.20
CA TYR A 19 21.13 -13.03 -8.65
C TYR A 19 21.16 -12.89 -10.19
N ALA A 20 21.91 -13.73 -10.88
CA ALA A 20 22.08 -13.63 -12.33
C ALA A 20 20.74 -13.80 -13.09
N GLU A 21 19.91 -14.74 -12.65
CA GLU A 21 18.60 -14.98 -13.24
C GLU A 21 17.63 -13.83 -12.97
N ASN A 22 17.55 -13.38 -11.72
CA ASN A 22 16.66 -12.29 -11.31
C ASN A 22 17.06 -10.97 -11.98
N TYR A 23 18.37 -10.67 -12.03
CA TYR A 23 18.87 -9.47 -12.71
C TYR A 23 18.53 -9.49 -14.21
N ARG A 24 18.71 -10.63 -14.89
CA ARG A 24 18.32 -10.77 -16.30
C ARG A 24 16.82 -10.58 -16.51
N LYS A 25 15.96 -11.14 -15.64
CA LYS A 25 14.52 -10.93 -15.69
C LYS A 25 14.15 -9.45 -15.53
N LEU A 26 14.75 -8.78 -14.56
CA LEU A 26 14.54 -7.36 -14.31
C LEU A 26 14.99 -6.50 -15.49
N LYS A 27 16.20 -6.77 -16.03
CA LYS A 27 16.72 -6.06 -17.20
C LYS A 27 15.83 -6.24 -18.42
N ASN A 28 15.41 -7.45 -18.74
CA ASN A 28 14.53 -7.75 -19.86
C ASN A 28 13.16 -7.05 -19.70
N ALA A 29 12.59 -7.03 -18.46
CA ALA A 29 11.36 -6.32 -18.18
C ALA A 29 11.50 -4.82 -18.43
N LEU A 30 12.59 -4.20 -17.93
CA LEU A 30 12.87 -2.78 -18.14
C LEU A 30 13.04 -2.44 -19.63
N GLU A 31 13.84 -3.22 -20.37
CA GLU A 31 14.08 -3.00 -21.80
C GLU A 31 12.80 -3.16 -22.63
N SER A 32 11.96 -4.15 -22.29
CA SER A 32 10.69 -4.40 -23.01
C SER A 32 9.59 -3.40 -22.75
N THR A 33 9.72 -2.60 -21.69
CA THR A 33 8.74 -1.56 -21.28
C THR A 33 9.32 -0.15 -21.29
N ALA A 34 10.56 0.00 -21.77
CA ALA A 34 11.22 1.31 -21.84
C ALA A 34 10.40 2.27 -22.71
N GLY A 35 10.17 3.47 -22.20
CA GLY A 35 9.36 4.49 -22.87
C GLY A 35 7.85 4.32 -22.74
N GLN A 36 7.37 3.25 -22.10
CA GLN A 36 5.93 3.04 -21.89
C GLN A 36 5.47 3.68 -20.58
N VAL A 37 4.39 4.42 -20.64
CA VAL A 37 3.79 5.12 -19.49
C VAL A 37 2.26 5.00 -19.53
N LEU A 38 1.62 5.05 -18.37
CA LEU A 38 0.17 5.09 -18.29
C LEU A 38 -0.34 6.53 -18.36
N PHE A 39 -1.43 6.69 -19.10
CA PHE A 39 -2.20 7.92 -19.23
C PHE A 39 -3.64 7.71 -18.80
N TYR A 40 -4.21 8.71 -18.17
CA TYR A 40 -5.65 8.86 -18.00
C TYR A 40 -6.09 10.10 -18.78
N GLY A 41 -6.86 9.91 -19.84
CA GLY A 41 -7.13 10.98 -20.79
C GLY A 41 -5.84 11.52 -21.41
N ASN A 42 -5.55 12.80 -21.20
CA ASN A 42 -4.36 13.47 -21.71
C ASN A 42 -3.24 13.64 -20.70
N ASN A 43 -3.42 13.15 -19.46
CA ASN A 43 -2.46 13.34 -18.38
C ASN A 43 -1.73 12.04 -18.03
N LEU A 44 -0.50 12.14 -17.57
CA LEU A 44 0.21 11.00 -16.95
C LEU A 44 -0.59 10.50 -15.77
N ALA A 45 -0.84 9.20 -15.72
CA ALA A 45 -1.54 8.57 -14.62
C ALA A 45 -0.59 8.37 -13.43
N MET A 46 -1.03 8.74 -12.23
CA MET A 46 -0.40 8.33 -10.99
C MET A 46 -0.67 6.84 -10.77
N THR A 47 0.39 6.05 -10.61
CA THR A 47 0.29 4.58 -10.53
C THR A 47 0.91 4.05 -9.23
N PRO A 48 0.34 4.36 -8.05
CA PRO A 48 0.84 3.87 -6.78
C PRO A 48 0.70 2.36 -6.69
N PHE A 49 1.57 1.76 -5.90
CA PHE A 49 1.53 0.32 -5.60
C PHE A 49 1.92 0.06 -4.15
N PHE A 50 1.56 -1.11 -3.66
CA PHE A 50 1.85 -1.56 -2.30
C PHE A 50 1.97 -3.09 -2.27
N ASN A 51 2.48 -3.65 -1.18
CA ASN A 51 2.84 -5.06 -1.15
C ASN A 51 1.62 -5.98 -1.13
N LEU A 52 0.68 -5.76 -0.18
CA LEU A 52 -0.40 -6.71 0.11
C LEU A 52 -1.63 -5.96 0.62
N SER A 53 -2.81 -6.25 0.07
CA SER A 53 -4.07 -5.68 0.53
C SER A 53 -4.70 -6.53 1.65
N ASN A 54 -5.77 -5.99 2.25
CA ASN A 54 -6.68 -6.73 3.12
C ASN A 54 -7.77 -7.48 2.34
N GLY A 55 -7.59 -7.67 1.03
CA GLY A 55 -8.56 -8.23 0.09
C GLY A 55 -9.11 -7.21 -0.92
N TYR A 56 -8.85 -5.91 -0.70
CA TYR A 56 -9.31 -4.82 -1.55
C TYR A 56 -8.29 -3.69 -1.64
N THR A 57 -8.22 -3.02 -2.80
CA THR A 57 -7.57 -1.71 -2.89
C THR A 57 -8.51 -0.62 -2.38
N ARG A 58 -7.98 0.59 -2.16
CA ARG A 58 -8.74 1.74 -1.63
C ARG A 58 -9.16 2.68 -2.77
N ASP A 59 -10.28 3.35 -2.58
CA ASP A 59 -10.70 4.46 -3.45
C ASP A 59 -9.94 5.74 -3.11
N ALA A 60 -9.29 6.34 -4.13
CA ALA A 60 -8.50 7.55 -3.92
C ALA A 60 -9.36 8.75 -3.48
N LYS A 61 -10.62 8.84 -3.92
CA LYS A 61 -11.54 9.90 -3.50
C LYS A 61 -11.81 9.85 -2.00
N GLU A 62 -12.01 8.65 -1.43
CA GLU A 62 -12.20 8.50 0.02
C GLU A 62 -10.95 8.87 0.83
N VAL A 63 -9.77 8.54 0.29
CA VAL A 63 -8.49 8.72 0.99
C VAL A 63 -7.94 10.13 0.86
N LEU A 64 -7.96 10.68 -0.37
CA LEU A 64 -7.33 11.96 -0.71
C LEU A 64 -8.31 13.14 -0.73
N GLY A 65 -9.63 12.84 -0.75
CA GLY A 65 -10.66 13.89 -0.81
C GLY A 65 -10.72 14.62 -2.15
N THR A 66 -10.18 14.03 -3.24
CA THR A 66 -10.15 14.62 -4.58
C THR A 66 -10.70 13.66 -5.62
N GLU A 67 -11.25 14.18 -6.69
CA GLU A 67 -11.69 13.42 -7.87
C GLU A 67 -10.63 13.40 -9.00
N GLU A 68 -9.42 13.84 -8.71
CA GLU A 68 -8.33 13.93 -9.68
C GLU A 68 -7.91 12.55 -10.22
N TYR A 69 -8.10 11.49 -9.43
CA TYR A 69 -7.67 10.12 -9.76
C TYR A 69 -8.85 9.14 -9.86
N PRO A 70 -9.81 9.34 -10.78
CA PRO A 70 -11.04 8.55 -10.81
C PRO A 70 -10.84 7.08 -11.20
N TYR A 71 -9.65 6.73 -11.69
CA TYR A 71 -9.23 5.37 -12.01
C TYR A 71 -8.60 4.62 -10.82
N LEU A 72 -8.30 5.29 -9.72
CA LEU A 72 -7.84 4.66 -8.47
C LEU A 72 -9.04 4.29 -7.60
N LYS A 73 -9.67 3.18 -7.92
CA LYS A 73 -10.89 2.67 -7.29
C LYS A 73 -10.62 1.44 -6.43
N ILE A 74 -11.68 0.98 -5.79
CA ILE A 74 -11.68 -0.30 -5.09
C ILE A 74 -11.62 -1.42 -6.14
N VAL A 75 -10.59 -2.27 -6.00
CA VAL A 75 -10.38 -3.47 -6.82
C VAL A 75 -10.26 -4.67 -5.90
N GLU A 76 -10.90 -5.77 -6.23
CA GLU A 76 -10.83 -7.01 -5.44
C GLU A 76 -9.44 -7.67 -5.56
N CYS A 77 -8.91 -8.10 -4.44
CA CYS A 77 -7.64 -8.81 -4.32
C CYS A 77 -7.83 -10.10 -3.50
N PRO A 78 -8.67 -11.05 -3.96
CA PRO A 78 -9.09 -12.18 -3.13
C PRO A 78 -7.95 -13.11 -2.74
N GLY A 79 -6.86 -13.14 -3.48
CA GLY A 79 -5.67 -13.93 -3.14
C GLY A 79 -4.88 -13.37 -1.97
N ASP A 80 -4.95 -12.06 -1.74
CA ASP A 80 -4.16 -11.37 -0.74
C ASP A 80 -4.50 -11.83 0.70
N VAL A 81 -5.76 -12.14 0.97
CA VAL A 81 -6.22 -12.59 2.30
C VAL A 81 -5.66 -13.94 2.74
N ASN A 82 -5.08 -14.70 1.81
CA ASN A 82 -4.45 -15.99 2.08
C ASN A 82 -2.92 -15.91 2.16
N ALA A 83 -2.35 -14.70 2.05
CA ALA A 83 -0.91 -14.51 2.15
C ALA A 83 -0.43 -14.71 3.60
N GLU A 84 0.75 -15.31 3.77
CA GLU A 84 1.31 -15.68 5.08
C GLU A 84 1.38 -14.50 6.07
N ASN A 85 1.66 -13.28 5.58
CA ASN A 85 1.80 -12.08 6.39
C ASN A 85 0.62 -11.10 6.26
N GLU A 86 -0.58 -11.60 5.91
CA GLU A 86 -1.77 -10.75 5.80
C GLU A 86 -2.18 -10.18 7.16
N ILE A 87 -2.11 -10.98 8.22
CA ILE A 87 -2.42 -10.53 9.57
C ILE A 87 -1.13 -10.42 10.37
N GLN A 88 -0.88 -9.23 10.94
CA GLN A 88 0.25 -8.99 11.81
C GLN A 88 -0.23 -8.29 13.09
N THR A 89 0.39 -8.63 14.22
CA THR A 89 0.01 -8.06 15.52
C THR A 89 1.24 -7.46 16.21
N VAL A 90 1.09 -6.24 16.70
CA VAL A 90 2.09 -5.56 17.53
C VAL A 90 1.47 -5.09 18.84
N ILE A 91 2.27 -5.04 19.89
CA ILE A 91 1.87 -4.48 21.19
C ILE A 91 2.57 -3.14 21.36
N LEU A 92 1.80 -2.07 21.48
CA LEU A 92 2.29 -0.72 21.63
C LEU A 92 2.18 -0.25 23.09
N GLU A 93 3.21 0.42 23.57
CA GLU A 93 3.15 1.22 24.79
C GLU A 93 2.73 2.64 24.41
N VAL A 94 1.46 2.95 24.57
CA VAL A 94 0.95 4.30 24.34
C VAL A 94 0.96 5.03 25.70
N LYS A 95 1.86 5.99 25.85
CA LYS A 95 1.90 6.82 27.07
C LYS A 95 0.77 7.83 26.98
N SER A 96 -0.14 7.83 27.95
CA SER A 96 -1.03 8.95 28.19
C SER A 96 -0.21 10.12 28.72
N GLU A 97 -0.29 11.30 28.09
CA GLU A 97 0.36 12.51 28.56
C GLU A 97 -0.39 13.09 29.80
N ASN A 98 -1.56 12.58 30.13
CA ASN A 98 -2.35 12.99 31.29
C ASN A 98 -1.99 12.17 32.54
N LYS A 99 -1.05 12.67 33.32
CA LYS A 99 -0.79 12.23 34.72
C LYS A 99 -1.91 12.74 35.62
N GLY A 100 -2.95 11.97 35.78
CA GLY A 100 -4.04 12.25 36.70
C GLY A 100 -4.61 10.98 37.31
N THR A 101 -4.13 10.63 38.49
CA THR A 101 -4.76 9.84 39.57
C THR A 101 -5.58 8.60 39.24
N THR A 102 -5.10 7.48 39.79
CA THR A 102 -5.79 6.20 40.07
C THR A 102 -6.06 5.24 38.91
N GLY A 103 -5.07 4.40 38.63
CA GLY A 103 -5.21 2.95 38.66
C GLY A 103 -6.12 2.27 37.61
N ILE A 104 -6.21 2.66 36.42
CA ILE A 104 -6.39 1.90 35.16
C ILE A 104 -6.21 2.97 34.08
N GLU A 105 -5.01 3.08 33.52
CA GLU A 105 -4.80 3.93 32.33
C GLU A 105 -5.59 3.32 31.19
N THR A 106 -6.82 3.77 30.99
CA THR A 106 -7.54 3.53 29.76
C THR A 106 -6.75 4.24 28.67
N LEU A 107 -6.11 3.47 27.82
CA LEU A 107 -5.45 3.99 26.63
C LEU A 107 -6.50 4.78 25.85
N ASP A 108 -6.40 6.10 25.89
CA ASP A 108 -7.34 6.99 25.20
C ASP A 108 -6.99 7.05 23.71
N VAL A 109 -7.27 5.93 23.03
CA VAL A 109 -7.04 5.77 21.58
C VAL A 109 -8.31 5.24 20.95
N GLU A 110 -8.80 5.96 19.94
CA GLU A 110 -10.08 5.67 19.28
C GLU A 110 -9.98 5.86 17.77
N ILE A 111 -10.38 4.84 17.01
CA ILE A 111 -10.58 4.97 15.56
C ILE A 111 -11.89 5.73 15.33
N GLN A 112 -11.79 6.94 14.78
CA GLN A 112 -12.95 7.81 14.55
C GLN A 112 -13.59 7.62 13.18
N LYS A 113 -12.80 7.20 12.19
CA LYS A 113 -13.28 7.01 10.82
C LYS A 113 -12.43 6.00 10.07
N THR A 114 -13.09 5.12 9.32
CA THR A 114 -12.48 4.25 8.31
C THR A 114 -13.04 4.57 6.92
N ASP A 115 -12.32 4.15 5.88
CA ASP A 115 -12.88 4.10 4.53
C ASP A 115 -13.78 2.86 4.35
N SER A 116 -14.36 2.73 3.17
CA SER A 116 -15.32 1.66 2.85
C SER A 116 -14.72 0.26 2.84
N VAL A 117 -13.38 0.13 2.81
CA VAL A 117 -12.66 -1.16 2.84
C VAL A 117 -11.87 -1.38 4.14
N GLY A 118 -12.13 -0.56 5.17
CA GLY A 118 -11.66 -0.79 6.53
C GLY A 118 -10.29 -0.21 6.88
N TYR A 119 -9.68 0.61 6.01
CA TYR A 119 -8.48 1.36 6.39
C TYR A 119 -8.84 2.58 7.25
N VAL A 120 -8.03 2.85 8.25
CA VAL A 120 -8.24 3.97 9.16
C VAL A 120 -7.95 5.29 8.45
N LEU A 121 -8.95 6.16 8.39
CA LEU A 121 -8.82 7.53 7.87
C LEU A 121 -8.50 8.51 8.99
N LYS A 122 -9.06 8.30 10.19
CA LYS A 122 -8.92 9.22 11.31
C LYS A 122 -8.88 8.46 12.64
N ILE A 123 -7.91 8.81 13.46
CA ILE A 123 -7.69 8.22 14.79
C ILE A 123 -7.39 9.33 15.80
N ARG A 124 -7.96 9.21 17.00
CA ARG A 124 -7.65 10.06 18.15
C ARG A 124 -6.72 9.32 19.12
N VAL A 125 -5.70 10.02 19.61
CA VAL A 125 -4.75 9.52 20.62
C VAL A 125 -4.62 10.61 21.70
N GLY A 126 -5.26 10.43 22.83
CA GLY A 126 -5.45 11.50 23.81
C GLY A 126 -6.21 12.68 23.19
N ASP A 127 -5.67 13.87 23.33
CA ASP A 127 -6.24 15.10 22.75
C ASP A 127 -5.85 15.31 21.28
N LYS A 128 -4.99 14.47 20.71
CA LYS A 128 -4.49 14.62 19.33
C LYS A 128 -5.27 13.77 18.36
N VAL A 129 -5.66 14.37 17.24
CA VAL A 129 -6.27 13.67 16.11
C VAL A 129 -5.29 13.67 14.95
N MET A 130 -5.13 12.50 14.32
CA MET A 130 -4.24 12.30 13.17
C MET A 130 -4.86 11.35 12.15
N SER A 131 -4.28 11.29 10.96
CA SER A 131 -4.67 10.29 9.96
C SER A 131 -4.19 8.88 10.36
N GLY A 132 -4.87 7.85 9.84
CA GLY A 132 -4.43 6.47 10.03
C GLY A 132 -3.03 6.22 9.44
N GLU A 133 -2.67 6.92 8.37
CA GLU A 133 -1.35 6.80 7.76
C GLU A 133 -0.25 7.45 8.62
N GLU A 134 -0.51 8.61 9.26
CA GLU A 134 0.40 9.19 10.26
C GLU A 134 0.58 8.26 11.44
N PHE A 135 -0.50 7.64 11.95
CA PHE A 135 -0.43 6.65 13.03
C PHE A 135 0.38 5.43 12.60
N ARG A 136 0.12 4.89 11.41
CA ARG A 136 0.87 3.78 10.82
C ARG A 136 2.37 4.07 10.77
N ASN A 137 2.74 5.24 10.24
CA ASN A 137 4.15 5.64 10.11
C ASN A 137 4.81 5.85 11.48
N LYS A 138 4.12 6.51 12.40
CA LYS A 138 4.62 6.78 13.77
C LYS A 138 4.94 5.51 14.54
N TYR A 139 4.12 4.48 14.41
CA TYR A 139 4.25 3.22 15.15
C TYR A 139 4.78 2.06 14.29
N HIS A 140 5.26 2.34 13.09
CA HIS A 140 5.84 1.36 12.15
C HIS A 140 4.91 0.16 11.89
N LEU A 141 3.61 0.41 11.76
CA LEU A 141 2.64 -0.62 11.47
C LEU A 141 2.76 -1.08 10.00
N ALA A 142 2.50 -2.36 9.78
CA ALA A 142 2.55 -2.94 8.44
C ALA A 142 1.52 -2.31 7.49
N SER A 143 0.32 -2.01 7.97
CA SER A 143 -0.80 -1.52 7.16
C SER A 143 -1.56 -0.38 7.85
N GLY A 144 -2.22 0.47 7.05
CA GLY A 144 -3.23 1.43 7.51
C GLY A 144 -4.59 0.77 7.81
N CYS A 145 -4.79 -0.49 7.43
CA CYS A 145 -5.95 -1.28 7.84
C CYS A 145 -5.62 -1.97 9.16
N PHE A 146 -6.12 -1.46 10.27
CA PHE A 146 -5.85 -2.02 11.59
C PHE A 146 -7.02 -1.89 12.56
N THR A 147 -7.02 -2.74 13.55
CA THR A 147 -7.92 -2.72 14.71
C THR A 147 -7.13 -2.55 16.00
N LEU A 148 -7.78 -2.03 17.03
CA LEU A 148 -7.21 -1.73 18.33
C LEU A 148 -7.90 -2.55 19.41
N GLN A 149 -7.12 -3.11 20.33
CA GLN A 149 -7.64 -3.85 21.47
C GLN A 149 -6.80 -3.55 22.72
N PRO A 150 -7.40 -3.18 23.86
CA PRO A 150 -6.69 -3.13 25.13
C PRO A 150 -6.08 -4.49 25.48
N TYR A 151 -4.84 -4.49 25.95
CA TYR A 151 -4.13 -5.71 26.31
C TYR A 151 -3.10 -5.47 27.42
N ASN A 152 -3.41 -5.88 28.65
CA ASN A 152 -2.51 -5.76 29.81
C ASN A 152 -1.93 -4.36 30.01
N GLY A 153 -2.76 -3.31 29.99
CA GLY A 153 -2.32 -1.92 30.10
C GLY A 153 -1.59 -1.36 28.88
N LYS A 154 -1.50 -2.13 27.81
CA LYS A 154 -0.92 -1.76 26.50
C LYS A 154 -1.99 -1.81 25.42
N LEU A 155 -1.63 -1.41 24.21
CA LEU A 155 -2.49 -1.45 23.04
C LEU A 155 -2.04 -2.56 22.11
N ARG A 156 -2.90 -3.57 21.90
CA ARG A 156 -2.71 -4.54 20.82
C ARG A 156 -3.25 -3.93 19.53
N VAL A 157 -2.41 -3.85 18.53
CA VAL A 157 -2.78 -3.42 17.17
C VAL A 157 -2.65 -4.61 16.24
N THR A 158 -3.74 -4.98 15.59
CA THR A 158 -3.76 -6.03 14.57
C THR A 158 -3.96 -5.36 13.21
N THR A 159 -2.99 -5.50 12.33
CA THR A 159 -3.02 -4.97 10.96
C THR A 159 -3.42 -6.06 9.97
N ARG A 160 -4.07 -5.67 8.87
CA ARG A 160 -4.38 -6.52 7.72
C ARG A 160 -3.72 -5.94 6.47
N GLY A 161 -3.01 -6.82 5.73
CA GLY A 161 -2.21 -6.42 4.58
C GLY A 161 -0.90 -5.71 4.94
N THR A 162 -0.22 -5.18 3.92
CA THR A 162 1.06 -4.44 4.06
C THR A 162 1.09 -3.30 3.05
N GLY A 163 1.16 -2.07 3.55
CA GLY A 163 1.22 -0.85 2.76
C GLY A 163 0.00 0.05 2.92
N HIS A 164 -0.10 1.05 2.03
CA HIS A 164 -1.14 2.09 2.09
C HIS A 164 -2.46 1.71 1.40
N GLY A 165 -2.50 0.65 0.61
CA GLY A 165 -3.71 0.11 0.00
C GLY A 165 -4.21 0.81 -1.28
N ILE A 166 -3.58 1.88 -1.77
CA ILE A 166 -4.02 2.62 -2.97
C ILE A 166 -3.30 2.08 -4.21
N GLY A 167 -4.05 1.83 -5.30
CA GLY A 167 -3.51 1.40 -6.59
C GLY A 167 -3.26 -0.11 -6.68
N MET A 168 -2.08 -0.55 -7.10
CA MET A 168 -1.82 -1.96 -7.42
C MET A 168 -1.29 -2.74 -6.22
N SER A 169 -1.96 -3.86 -5.86
CA SER A 169 -1.37 -4.88 -4.99
C SER A 169 -0.31 -5.67 -5.74
N GLN A 170 0.93 -5.64 -5.26
CA GLN A 170 2.03 -6.43 -5.86
C GLN A 170 1.79 -7.94 -5.72
N TYR A 171 1.19 -8.39 -4.61
CA TYR A 171 0.86 -9.79 -4.41
C TYR A 171 -0.16 -10.28 -5.45
N THR A 172 -1.31 -9.60 -5.59
CA THR A 172 -2.31 -9.95 -6.61
C THR A 172 -1.73 -9.84 -8.02
N ALA A 173 -0.94 -8.79 -8.33
CA ALA A 173 -0.28 -8.67 -9.63
C ALA A 173 0.63 -9.86 -9.93
N ASN A 174 1.39 -10.33 -8.94
CA ASN A 174 2.25 -11.52 -9.06
C ASN A 174 1.43 -12.81 -9.27
N GLU A 175 0.31 -12.98 -8.55
CA GLU A 175 -0.59 -14.12 -8.75
C GLU A 175 -1.22 -14.14 -10.16
N MET A 176 -1.58 -12.96 -10.68
CA MET A 176 -2.04 -12.81 -12.06
C MET A 176 -0.94 -13.18 -13.06
N ALA A 177 0.31 -12.75 -12.82
CA ALA A 177 1.46 -13.09 -13.65
C ALA A 177 1.77 -14.61 -13.63
N LYS A 178 1.68 -15.27 -12.47
CA LYS A 178 1.78 -16.74 -12.37
C LYS A 178 0.72 -17.47 -13.21
N LYS A 179 -0.46 -16.89 -13.35
CA LYS A 179 -1.54 -17.34 -14.25
C LYS A 179 -1.33 -16.92 -15.70
N LYS A 180 -0.10 -16.52 -16.08
CA LYS A 180 0.31 -16.10 -17.42
C LYS A 180 -0.47 -14.88 -17.97
N GLN A 181 -0.99 -14.03 -17.10
CA GLN A 181 -1.57 -12.76 -17.52
C GLN A 181 -0.44 -11.76 -17.77
N GLY A 182 -0.44 -11.12 -18.95
CA GLY A 182 0.56 -10.13 -19.31
C GLY A 182 0.38 -8.81 -18.52
N TYR A 183 1.47 -8.05 -18.40
CA TYR A 183 1.50 -6.80 -17.62
C TYR A 183 0.41 -5.79 -18.04
N ARG A 184 0.08 -5.69 -19.33
CA ARG A 184 -1.00 -4.80 -19.84
C ARG A 184 -2.36 -5.15 -19.23
N LYS A 185 -2.66 -6.44 -19.07
CA LYS A 185 -3.91 -6.90 -18.45
C LYS A 185 -3.89 -6.64 -16.94
N ILE A 186 -2.73 -6.83 -16.29
CA ILE A 186 -2.54 -6.56 -14.86
C ILE A 186 -2.74 -5.07 -14.57
N LEU A 187 -2.10 -4.19 -15.35
CA LEU A 187 -2.25 -2.74 -15.20
C LEU A 187 -3.69 -2.28 -15.42
N LYS A 188 -4.37 -2.79 -16.44
CA LYS A 188 -5.80 -2.48 -16.69
C LYS A 188 -6.73 -2.97 -15.58
N TYR A 189 -6.36 -4.02 -14.85
CA TYR A 189 -7.13 -4.52 -13.72
C TYR A 189 -7.13 -3.52 -12.55
N PHE A 190 -5.98 -2.91 -12.26
CA PHE A 190 -5.83 -1.97 -11.14
C PHE A 190 -6.09 -0.50 -11.52
N PHE A 191 -5.90 -0.15 -12.78
CA PHE A 191 -5.98 1.22 -13.29
C PHE A 191 -6.95 1.27 -14.48
N GLU A 192 -8.21 0.96 -14.21
CA GLU A 192 -9.26 0.92 -15.23
C GLU A 192 -9.44 2.29 -15.91
N GLY A 193 -9.58 2.29 -17.24
CA GLY A 193 -9.74 3.53 -18.02
C GLY A 193 -8.43 4.25 -18.33
N THR A 194 -7.28 3.66 -17.96
CA THR A 194 -5.96 4.17 -18.38
C THR A 194 -5.47 3.50 -19.66
N ASP A 195 -4.64 4.20 -20.42
CA ASP A 195 -4.00 3.72 -21.63
C ASP A 195 -2.47 3.73 -21.50
N ILE A 196 -1.82 2.69 -22.05
CA ILE A 196 -0.36 2.65 -22.17
C ILE A 196 0.04 3.35 -23.46
N LYS A 197 0.83 4.41 -23.34
CA LYS A 197 1.36 5.20 -24.48
C LYS A 197 2.89 5.19 -24.49
N GLU A 198 3.48 5.32 -25.66
CA GLU A 198 4.92 5.53 -25.81
C GLU A 198 5.27 7.01 -25.60
N VAL A 199 6.30 7.30 -24.81
CA VAL A 199 6.75 8.67 -24.53
C VAL A 199 7.08 9.43 -25.83
N THR A 200 7.61 8.73 -26.83
CA THR A 200 7.91 9.31 -28.16
C THR A 200 6.67 9.79 -28.93
N GLU A 201 5.50 9.25 -28.67
CA GLU A 201 4.25 9.70 -29.28
C GLU A 201 3.76 11.00 -28.66
N ILE A 202 4.12 11.24 -27.39
CA ILE A 202 3.72 12.42 -26.62
C ILE A 202 4.50 13.64 -27.09
N ILE A 203 5.82 13.49 -27.29
CA ILE A 203 6.72 14.56 -27.71
C ILE A 203 6.39 15.07 -29.13
N LYS A 204 5.77 14.24 -29.97
CA LYS A 204 5.36 14.62 -31.34
C LYS A 204 4.09 15.47 -31.39
N ASN A 205 3.32 15.51 -30.29
CA ASN A 205 2.03 16.19 -30.18
C ASN A 205 2.08 17.48 -29.31
N VAL A 206 3.28 17.88 -28.88
CA VAL A 206 3.61 19.14 -28.20
C VAL A 206 4.39 20.03 -29.15
#